data_3a007375e5e53f4d57e8c542e2b4ca28
#
_entry.id   3a007375e5e53f4d57e8c542e2b4ca28
#
_cell.length_a   1.000
_cell.length_b   1.000
_cell.length_c   1.000
_cell.angle_alpha   90.00
_cell.angle_beta   90.00
_cell.angle_gamma   90.00
#
_symmetry.space_group_name_H-M   'P 1'
#
loop_
_entity.id
_entity.type
_entity.pdbx_description
1 polymer ?
#
loop_
_entity_poly.entity_id
_entity_poly.type
_entity_poly.pdbx_seq_one_letter_code
_entity_poly.pdbx_strand_id
1 'polypeptide(L)'
;MPQRLPQPAVGRLSLYYRELRRLLDEGEASLNSQALGQLVNVSPAVVRRDLSALGTIGRRGVGYDIAILVDRIGQVLGSGVQWNVILVGVG
;
A
#
# COMPACT_ATOMS: atom_id res chain seq x y z
N MET A 1 -7.32 17.91 8.44
CA MET A 1 -6.79 16.79 9.25
C MET A 1 -6.65 15.56 8.40
N PRO A 2 -5.47 15.05 8.28
CA PRO A 2 -5.32 13.84 7.49
C PRO A 2 -6.10 12.70 8.12
N GLN A 3 -6.62 11.87 7.28
CA GLN A 3 -7.36 10.73 7.73
C GLN A 3 -6.40 9.74 8.38
N ARG A 4 -6.76 9.31 9.58
CA ARG A 4 -5.94 8.36 10.29
C ARG A 4 -6.41 6.95 9.95
N LEU A 5 -5.47 6.11 9.54
CA LEU A 5 -5.78 4.72 9.26
C LEU A 5 -5.81 3.93 10.55
N PRO A 6 -6.74 2.97 10.68
CA PRO A 6 -6.72 2.09 11.84
C PRO A 6 -5.48 1.23 11.85
N GLN A 7 -5.07 0.79 13.02
CA GLN A 7 -3.88 -0.03 13.18
C GLN A 7 -3.86 -1.26 12.26
N PRO A 8 -4.96 -2.03 12.15
CA PRO A 8 -4.93 -3.17 11.24
C PRO A 8 -4.62 -2.78 9.80
N ALA A 9 -5.13 -1.62 9.37
CA ALA A 9 -4.87 -1.17 8.02
C ALA A 9 -3.40 -0.82 7.83
N VAL A 10 -2.77 -0.22 8.84
CA VAL A 10 -1.35 0.12 8.76
C VAL A 10 -0.51 -1.14 8.60
N GLY A 11 -0.82 -2.19 9.35
CA GLY A 11 -0.13 -3.46 9.21
C GLY A 11 -0.29 -4.05 7.81
N ARG A 12 -1.49 -3.95 7.27
CA ARG A 12 -1.73 -4.44 5.91
C ARG A 12 -0.95 -3.64 4.89
N LEU A 13 -0.81 -2.33 5.08
CA LEU A 13 -0.05 -1.50 4.15
C LEU A 13 1.39 -1.97 4.03
N SER A 14 1.99 -2.40 5.12
CA SER A 14 3.35 -2.94 5.08
C SER A 14 3.42 -4.19 4.21
N LEU A 15 2.42 -5.05 4.32
CA LEU A 15 2.36 -6.26 3.49
C LEU A 15 2.17 -5.91 2.02
N TYR A 16 1.26 -4.96 1.74
CA TYR A 16 1.06 -4.51 0.36
C TYR A 16 2.37 -3.96 -0.21
N TYR A 17 3.03 -3.12 0.57
CA TYR A 17 4.25 -2.47 0.12
C TYR A 17 5.30 -3.50 -0.28
N ARG A 18 5.50 -4.51 0.55
CA ARG A 18 6.50 -5.53 0.28
C ARG A 18 6.18 -6.25 -1.03
N GLU A 19 4.93 -6.68 -1.21
CA GLU A 19 4.57 -7.40 -2.41
C GLU A 19 4.59 -6.52 -3.65
N LEU A 20 4.14 -5.29 -3.51
CA LEU A 20 4.14 -4.36 -4.64
C LEU A 20 5.54 -3.98 -5.06
N ARG A 21 6.46 -3.80 -4.11
CA ARG A 21 7.86 -3.54 -4.43
C ARG A 21 8.45 -4.71 -5.20
N ARG A 22 8.15 -5.92 -4.79
CA ARG A 22 8.64 -7.09 -5.49
C ARG A 22 8.12 -7.12 -6.93
N LEU A 23 6.82 -6.86 -7.10
CA LEU A 23 6.23 -6.85 -8.43
C LEU A 23 6.82 -5.74 -9.29
N LEU A 24 7.03 -4.59 -8.72
CA LEU A 24 7.62 -3.47 -9.44
C LEU A 24 9.02 -3.83 -9.92
N ASP A 25 9.80 -4.46 -9.07
CA ASP A 25 11.15 -4.90 -9.42
C ASP A 25 11.13 -5.95 -10.52
N GLU A 26 10.05 -6.73 -10.60
CA GLU A 26 9.88 -7.73 -11.65
C GLU A 26 9.35 -7.13 -12.95
N GLY A 27 9.09 -5.84 -12.97
CA GLY A 27 8.62 -5.19 -14.18
C GLY A 27 7.12 -5.17 -14.35
N GLU A 28 6.36 -5.53 -13.32
CA GLU A 28 4.91 -5.52 -13.40
C GLU A 28 4.41 -4.08 -13.33
N ALA A 29 3.43 -3.75 -14.17
CA ALA A 29 2.93 -2.38 -14.25
C ALA A 29 1.68 -2.16 -13.43
N SER A 30 0.81 -3.15 -13.36
CA SER A 30 -0.49 -2.98 -12.69
C SER A 30 -0.97 -4.31 -12.14
N LEU A 31 -1.93 -4.22 -11.23
CA LEU A 31 -2.63 -5.41 -10.75
C LEU A 31 -3.98 -4.96 -10.19
N ASN A 32 -4.90 -5.91 -10.06
CA ASN A 32 -6.21 -5.59 -9.48
C ASN A 32 -6.24 -5.96 -8.00
N SER A 33 -7.32 -5.53 -7.33
CA SER A 33 -7.46 -5.75 -5.89
C SER A 33 -7.54 -7.22 -5.54
N GLN A 34 -8.08 -8.03 -6.44
CA GLN A 34 -8.17 -9.47 -6.19
C GLN A 34 -6.79 -10.10 -6.17
N ALA A 35 -5.94 -9.74 -7.13
CA ALA A 35 -4.59 -10.28 -7.20
C ALA A 35 -3.78 -9.85 -5.96
N LEU A 36 -3.87 -8.58 -5.60
CA LEU A 36 -3.15 -8.10 -4.43
C LEU A 36 -3.66 -8.78 -3.16
N GLY A 37 -4.98 -8.93 -3.05
CA GLY A 37 -5.56 -9.59 -1.90
C GLY A 37 -5.08 -11.03 -1.75
N GLN A 38 -4.95 -11.73 -2.86
CA GLN A 38 -4.45 -13.09 -2.83
C GLN A 38 -3.01 -13.16 -2.34
N LEU A 39 -2.19 -12.19 -2.72
CA LEU A 39 -0.79 -12.17 -2.31
C LEU A 39 -0.62 -11.97 -0.81
N VAL A 40 -1.53 -11.21 -0.21
CA VAL A 40 -1.41 -10.88 1.21
C VAL A 40 -2.51 -11.52 2.06
N ASN A 41 -3.31 -12.38 1.44
CA ASN A 41 -4.40 -13.10 2.12
C ASN A 41 -5.42 -12.15 2.74
N VAL A 42 -5.87 -11.20 1.97
CA VAL A 42 -6.84 -10.20 2.38
C VAL A 42 -7.93 -10.15 1.31
N SER A 43 -9.18 -9.93 1.71
CA SER A 43 -10.27 -9.89 0.74
C SER A 43 -10.14 -8.67 -0.19
N PRO A 44 -10.60 -8.79 -1.45
CA PRO A 44 -10.53 -7.66 -2.37
C PRO A 44 -11.26 -6.43 -1.86
N ALA A 45 -12.36 -6.62 -1.14
CA ALA A 45 -13.12 -5.49 -0.60
C ALA A 45 -12.28 -4.69 0.40
N VAL A 46 -11.53 -5.40 1.24
CA VAL A 46 -10.66 -4.75 2.21
C VAL A 46 -9.50 -4.05 1.49
N VAL A 47 -8.94 -4.70 0.48
CA VAL A 47 -7.87 -4.08 -0.31
C VAL A 47 -8.36 -2.77 -0.91
N ARG A 48 -9.54 -2.79 -1.56
CA ARG A 48 -10.09 -1.59 -2.18
C ARG A 48 -10.30 -0.49 -1.15
N ARG A 49 -10.80 -0.83 0.02
CA ARG A 49 -11.02 0.15 1.07
C ARG A 49 -9.71 0.76 1.55
N ASP A 50 -8.69 -0.09 1.75
CA ASP A 50 -7.39 0.39 2.19
C ASP A 50 -6.77 1.33 1.15
N LEU A 51 -6.83 0.93 -0.12
CA LEU A 51 -6.24 1.74 -1.19
C LEU A 51 -7.01 3.02 -1.42
N SER A 52 -8.33 3.00 -1.26
CA SER A 52 -9.14 4.20 -1.34
C SER A 52 -8.74 5.23 -0.29
N ALA A 53 -8.42 4.76 0.89
CA ALA A 53 -7.99 5.66 1.97
C ALA A 53 -6.69 6.39 1.62
N LEU A 54 -5.92 5.83 0.68
CA LEU A 54 -4.68 6.45 0.21
C LEU A 54 -4.92 7.43 -0.93
N GLY A 55 -6.16 7.55 -1.38
CA GLY A 55 -6.48 8.40 -2.52
C GLY A 55 -6.19 7.76 -3.85
N THR A 56 -5.98 6.46 -3.89
CA THR A 56 -5.72 5.77 -5.15
C THR A 56 -7.02 5.18 -5.68
N ILE A 57 -7.13 5.11 -6.99
CA ILE A 57 -8.32 4.62 -7.67
C ILE A 57 -7.91 3.58 -8.70
N GLY A 58 -8.56 2.42 -8.63
CA GLY A 58 -8.36 1.39 -9.64
C GLY A 58 -9.07 1.76 -10.93
N ARG A 59 -8.46 1.45 -12.05
CA ARG A 59 -9.05 1.70 -13.35
C ARG A 59 -9.69 0.42 -13.86
N ARG A 60 -10.90 0.59 -14.37
CA ARG A 60 -11.63 -0.56 -14.90
C ARG A 60 -10.83 -1.21 -16.01
N GLY A 61 -10.65 -2.52 -15.92
CA GLY A 61 -9.93 -3.27 -16.93
C GLY A 61 -8.42 -3.20 -16.82
N VAL A 62 -7.89 -2.30 -16.01
CA VAL A 62 -6.44 -2.14 -15.84
C VAL A 62 -6.01 -2.46 -14.42
N GLY A 63 -6.82 -2.04 -13.45
CA GLY A 63 -6.47 -2.19 -12.05
C GLY A 63 -5.72 -0.98 -11.52
N TYR A 64 -4.85 -1.21 -10.57
CA TYR A 64 -4.07 -0.15 -9.93
C TYR A 64 -2.66 -0.12 -10.51
N ASP A 65 -2.13 1.09 -10.65
CA ASP A 65 -0.76 1.28 -11.10
C ASP A 65 0.18 0.95 -9.93
N ILE A 66 1.04 -0.02 -10.12
CA ILE A 66 1.91 -0.49 -9.04
C ILE A 66 2.87 0.59 -8.58
N ALA A 67 3.45 1.34 -9.51
CA ALA A 67 4.39 2.38 -9.15
C ALA A 67 3.72 3.46 -8.29
N ILE A 68 2.48 3.81 -8.63
CA ILE A 68 1.73 4.80 -7.84
C ILE A 68 1.42 4.25 -6.45
N LEU A 69 1.03 2.98 -6.37
CA LEU A 69 0.74 2.38 -5.07
C LEU A 69 1.98 2.34 -4.20
N VAL A 70 3.11 1.95 -4.76
CA VAL A 70 4.36 1.91 -4.01
C VAL A 70 4.70 3.30 -3.48
N ASP A 71 4.56 4.31 -4.33
CA ASP A 71 4.83 5.68 -3.92
C ASP A 71 3.92 6.13 -2.79
N ARG A 72 2.61 5.92 -2.96
CA ARG A 72 1.63 6.37 -1.98
C ARG A 72 1.76 5.63 -0.66
N ILE A 73 1.89 4.33 -0.72
CA ILE A 73 2.05 3.53 0.50
C ILE A 73 3.36 3.89 1.17
N GLY A 74 4.41 4.05 0.38
CA GLY A 74 5.70 4.43 0.93
C GLY A 74 5.64 5.75 1.68
N GLN A 75 4.89 6.72 1.16
CA GLN A 75 4.72 8.00 1.84
C GLN A 75 4.02 7.82 3.17
N VAL A 76 2.98 7.01 3.21
CA VAL A 76 2.25 6.77 4.46
C VAL A 76 3.12 6.05 5.47
N LEU A 77 3.81 5.01 5.04
CA LEU A 77 4.69 4.26 5.93
C LEU A 77 5.86 5.10 6.37
N GLY A 78 6.38 5.91 5.45
CA GLY A 78 7.46 6.82 5.77
C GLY A 78 7.07 7.85 6.81
N SER A 79 5.88 8.41 6.67
CA SER A 79 5.38 9.35 7.64
C SER A 79 5.18 8.72 9.01
N GLY A 80 4.60 7.52 9.02
CA GLY A 80 4.40 6.81 10.27
C GLY A 80 5.69 6.37 10.88
N VAL A 81 6.61 5.91 10.07
CA VAL A 81 7.92 5.47 10.53
C VAL A 81 8.79 6.64 10.92
N GLN A 82 8.54 7.80 10.36
CA GLN A 82 9.33 8.97 10.65
C GLN A 82 9.43 9.25 12.14
N TRP A 83 8.35 9.04 12.83
CA TRP A 83 8.36 9.24 14.27
C TRP A 83 9.32 8.26 14.92
N ASN A 84 9.28 7.02 14.50
CA ASN A 84 10.12 5.99 15.06
C ASN A 84 11.56 6.15 14.59
N VAL A 85 11.73 6.54 13.36
CA VAL A 85 13.05 6.75 12.81
C VAL A 85 13.77 7.84 13.56
N ILE A 86 13.07 8.90 13.87
CA ILE A 86 13.63 9.97 14.65
C ILE A 86 14.06 9.43 16.00
N LEU A 87 13.22 8.59 16.59
CA LEU A 87 13.53 7.98 17.87
C LEU A 87 14.71 7.05 17.76
N VAL A 88 14.85 6.41 16.67
CA VAL A 88 15.95 5.49 16.44
C VAL A 88 17.21 6.25 16.06
N GLY A 89 17.11 7.55 16.02
CA GLY A 89 18.26 8.33 15.68
C GLY A 89 18.54 8.24 14.22
N VAL A 90 17.48 8.06 13.50
CA VAL A 90 17.58 7.96 12.08
C VAL A 90 18.42 6.82 11.71
N GLY A 91 18.38 6.09 12.61
CA GLY A 91 19.17 4.77 12.37
C GLY A 91 19.77 5.12 11.71
#